data_d3a87b19910ff88fd548dab76ddc51e0
#
_entry.id   d3a87b19910ff88fd548dab76ddc51e0
#
_cell.length_a   1.000
_cell.length_b   1.000
_cell.length_c   1.000
_cell.angle_alpha   90.00
_cell.angle_beta   90.00
_cell.angle_gamma   90.00
#
_symmetry.space_group_name_H-M   'P 1'
#
loop_
_entity.id
_entity.type
_entity.pdbx_description
1 polymer ?
#
loop_
_entity_poly.entity_id
_entity_poly.type
_entity_poly.pdbx_seq_one_letter_code
_entity_poly.pdbx_strand_id
1 'polypeptide(L)'
;QVVSLLDKTYENNSKKEKNNSKDYSIFSLFYLIISLIYFVLAIILIYKGYSHISNNYKLEKIKALKQKSLPWLIVGIIFFPALLFLLIWIYCIAIRKIKKSTVKCSCLNDMRLLSEKEEDKYLSRKAQIEEEIGSKNYDVWLCEKCGNTVIYPYDKILSNYSECPSCKAKTYYKQSEKVMRYPTSFRNGVMRKTYRCKNCNHISHIDSDIPR
;
A
#
# COMPACT_ATOMS: atom_id res chain seq x y z
N GLN A 1 -60.14 12.53 34.66
CA GLN A 1 -59.99 12.35 33.18
C GLN A 1 -58.62 12.75 32.64
N VAL A 2 -58.07 13.89 33.07
CA VAL A 2 -56.75 14.38 32.59
C VAL A 2 -55.60 13.45 33.02
N VAL A 3 -55.61 12.96 34.27
CA VAL A 3 -54.58 12.07 34.81
C VAL A 3 -54.54 10.73 34.06
N SER A 4 -55.69 10.14 33.72
CA SER A 4 -55.75 8.88 32.99
C SER A 4 -55.31 9.00 31.53
N LEU A 5 -55.40 10.19 30.93
CA LEU A 5 -54.87 10.45 29.59
C LEU A 5 -53.35 10.63 29.61
N LEU A 6 -52.82 11.25 30.66
CA LEU A 6 -51.35 11.39 30.83
C LEU A 6 -50.70 10.03 31.08
N ASP A 7 -51.27 9.15 31.89
CA ASP A 7 -50.79 7.80 32.12
C ASP A 7 -50.76 6.96 30.83
N LYS A 8 -51.82 7.02 30.03
CA LYS A 8 -51.87 6.32 28.71
C LYS A 8 -50.85 6.85 27.73
N THR A 9 -50.59 8.15 27.69
CA THR A 9 -49.57 8.73 26.82
C THR A 9 -48.14 8.34 27.27
N TYR A 10 -47.89 8.29 28.57
CA TYR A 10 -46.61 7.84 29.12
C TYR A 10 -46.35 6.36 28.83
N GLU A 11 -47.36 5.51 29.03
CA GLU A 11 -47.28 4.06 28.74
C GLU A 11 -47.08 3.78 27.23
N ASN A 12 -47.71 4.53 26.35
CA ASN A 12 -47.55 4.41 24.91
C ASN A 12 -46.15 4.88 24.44
N ASN A 13 -45.61 5.96 25.02
CA ASN A 13 -44.28 6.42 24.73
C ASN A 13 -43.22 5.43 25.21
N SER A 14 -43.35 4.86 26.42
CA SER A 14 -42.48 3.83 26.97
C SER A 14 -42.49 2.55 26.11
N LYS A 15 -43.65 2.10 25.61
CA LYS A 15 -43.76 0.96 24.70
C LYS A 15 -43.11 1.26 23.33
N LYS A 16 -43.22 2.48 22.84
CA LYS A 16 -42.61 2.93 21.57
C LYS A 16 -41.09 3.01 21.67
N GLU A 17 -40.55 3.51 22.77
CA GLU A 17 -39.11 3.51 23.03
C GLU A 17 -38.55 2.08 23.14
N LYS A 18 -39.26 1.19 23.84
CA LYS A 18 -38.84 -0.22 24.01
C LYS A 18 -38.88 -1.01 22.69
N ASN A 19 -39.82 -0.72 21.80
CA ASN A 19 -39.85 -1.32 20.44
C ASN A 19 -38.73 -0.76 19.57
N ASN A 20 -38.51 0.54 19.55
CA ASN A 20 -37.41 1.14 18.81
C ASN A 20 -36.06 0.57 19.27
N SER A 21 -35.79 0.41 20.58
CA SER A 21 -34.53 -0.16 21.08
C SER A 21 -34.34 -1.62 20.65
N LYS A 22 -35.38 -2.41 20.53
CA LYS A 22 -35.33 -3.78 20.01
C LYS A 22 -34.99 -3.81 18.51
N ASP A 23 -35.58 -2.91 17.72
CA ASP A 23 -35.35 -2.84 16.29
C ASP A 23 -33.90 -2.44 15.99
N TYR A 24 -33.32 -1.44 16.68
CA TYR A 24 -31.90 -1.10 16.57
C TYR A 24 -30.98 -2.25 16.96
N SER A 25 -31.34 -3.04 17.98
CA SER A 25 -30.58 -4.22 18.39
C SER A 25 -30.54 -5.30 17.29
N ILE A 26 -31.66 -5.55 16.63
CA ILE A 26 -31.78 -6.52 15.53
C ILE A 26 -30.99 -6.05 14.32
N PHE A 27 -31.08 -4.80 13.92
CA PHE A 27 -30.31 -4.24 12.81
C PHE A 27 -28.81 -4.27 13.09
N SER A 28 -28.38 -3.96 14.32
CA SER A 28 -26.97 -4.04 14.69
C SER A 28 -26.44 -5.47 14.65
N LEU A 29 -27.23 -6.45 15.03
CA LEU A 29 -26.87 -7.87 14.96
C LEU A 29 -26.71 -8.33 13.50
N PHE A 30 -27.64 -7.98 12.61
CA PHE A 30 -27.52 -8.26 11.19
C PHE A 30 -26.28 -7.63 10.57
N TYR A 31 -25.98 -6.36 10.91
CA TYR A 31 -24.77 -5.69 10.45
C TYR A 31 -23.51 -6.42 10.90
N LEU A 32 -23.43 -6.87 12.15
CA LEU A 32 -22.30 -7.63 12.68
C LEU A 32 -22.14 -8.98 11.96
N ILE A 33 -23.21 -9.71 11.71
CA ILE A 33 -23.17 -10.98 10.99
C ILE A 33 -22.66 -10.77 9.55
N ILE A 34 -23.23 -9.80 8.84
CA ILE A 34 -22.81 -9.49 7.46
C ILE A 34 -21.35 -9.06 7.41
N SER A 35 -20.90 -8.23 8.35
CA SER A 35 -19.50 -7.79 8.44
C SER A 35 -18.53 -8.94 8.72
N LEU A 36 -18.94 -9.91 9.55
CA LEU A 36 -18.14 -11.10 9.83
C LEU A 36 -18.00 -12.00 8.59
N ILE A 37 -19.11 -12.24 7.88
CA ILE A 37 -19.13 -13.02 6.63
C ILE A 37 -18.22 -12.36 5.59
N TYR A 38 -18.36 -11.04 5.39
CA TYR A 38 -17.49 -10.27 4.50
C TYR A 38 -16.00 -10.44 4.85
N PHE A 39 -15.67 -10.33 6.13
CA PHE A 39 -14.30 -10.44 6.63
C PHE A 39 -13.69 -11.81 6.35
N VAL A 40 -14.43 -12.89 6.64
CA VAL A 40 -14.00 -14.27 6.39
C VAL A 40 -13.80 -14.51 4.88
N LEU A 41 -14.75 -14.09 4.05
CA LEU A 41 -14.65 -14.22 2.60
C LEU A 41 -13.44 -13.44 2.04
N ALA A 42 -13.21 -12.20 2.50
CA ALA A 42 -12.07 -11.40 2.10
C ALA A 42 -10.75 -12.11 2.40
N ILE A 43 -10.58 -12.66 3.60
CA ILE A 43 -9.38 -13.41 3.98
C ILE A 43 -9.18 -14.65 3.08
N ILE A 44 -10.22 -15.44 2.86
CA ILE A 44 -10.15 -16.66 2.04
C ILE A 44 -9.74 -16.32 0.61
N LEU A 45 -10.34 -15.30 0.00
CA LEU A 45 -10.07 -14.91 -1.39
C LEU A 45 -8.68 -14.27 -1.55
N ILE A 46 -8.24 -13.46 -0.58
CA ILE A 46 -6.89 -12.91 -0.55
C ILE A 46 -5.87 -14.04 -0.42
N TYR A 47 -6.08 -14.97 0.52
CA TYR A 47 -5.18 -16.11 0.73
C TYR A 47 -5.09 -17.00 -0.52
N LYS A 48 -6.23 -17.41 -1.10
CA LYS A 48 -6.28 -18.18 -2.36
C LYS A 48 -5.56 -17.49 -3.51
N GLY A 49 -5.65 -16.14 -3.57
CA GLY A 49 -5.07 -15.36 -4.67
C GLY A 49 -3.54 -15.40 -4.75
N TYR A 50 -2.83 -15.69 -3.66
CA TYR A 50 -1.36 -15.72 -3.65
C TYR A 50 -0.74 -17.04 -3.20
N SER A 51 -1.53 -17.97 -2.64
CA SER A 51 -1.00 -19.22 -2.06
C SER A 51 -0.40 -20.17 -3.11
N HIS A 52 -0.90 -20.14 -4.34
CA HIS A 52 -0.42 -21.00 -5.43
C HIS A 52 0.93 -20.56 -6.04
N ILE A 53 1.38 -19.34 -5.77
CA ILE A 53 2.63 -18.82 -6.32
C ILE A 53 3.81 -19.30 -5.48
N SER A 54 4.84 -19.89 -6.13
CA SER A 54 6.05 -20.35 -5.46
C SER A 54 6.79 -19.23 -4.74
N ASN A 55 7.49 -19.56 -3.65
CA ASN A 55 8.28 -18.59 -2.88
C ASN A 55 9.45 -18.00 -3.66
N ASN A 56 9.90 -18.68 -4.72
CA ASN A 56 10.95 -18.15 -5.62
C ASN A 56 10.46 -16.94 -6.46
N TYR A 57 9.14 -16.75 -6.59
CA TYR A 57 8.52 -15.62 -7.32
C TYR A 57 7.95 -14.57 -6.36
N LYS A 58 8.76 -14.11 -5.41
CA LYS A 58 8.33 -13.20 -4.33
C LYS A 58 7.65 -11.93 -4.84
N LEU A 59 8.21 -11.29 -5.87
CA LEU A 59 7.64 -10.05 -6.43
C LEU A 59 6.27 -10.29 -7.07
N GLU A 60 6.10 -11.38 -7.79
CA GLU A 60 4.80 -11.77 -8.38
C GLU A 60 3.78 -12.08 -7.29
N LYS A 61 4.22 -12.77 -6.23
CA LYS A 61 3.39 -13.08 -5.07
C LYS A 61 2.89 -11.82 -4.36
N ILE A 62 3.75 -10.81 -4.19
CA ILE A 62 3.38 -9.51 -3.62
C ILE A 62 2.45 -8.73 -4.55
N LYS A 63 2.70 -8.73 -5.87
CA LYS A 63 1.81 -8.11 -6.85
C LYS A 63 0.42 -8.74 -6.84
N ALA A 64 0.34 -10.07 -6.85
CA ALA A 64 -0.91 -10.81 -6.78
C ALA A 64 -1.68 -10.52 -5.49
N LEU A 65 -0.99 -10.50 -4.34
CA LEU A 65 -1.57 -10.14 -3.06
C LEU A 65 -2.16 -8.72 -3.11
N LYS A 66 -1.39 -7.74 -3.58
CA LYS A 66 -1.83 -6.34 -3.70
C LYS A 66 -3.04 -6.20 -4.62
N GLN A 67 -3.01 -6.83 -5.79
CA GLN A 67 -4.11 -6.77 -6.77
C GLN A 67 -5.39 -7.41 -6.23
N LYS A 68 -5.28 -8.56 -5.55
CA LYS A 68 -6.44 -9.27 -4.98
C LYS A 68 -7.00 -8.61 -3.73
N SER A 69 -6.15 -7.96 -2.90
CA SER A 69 -6.60 -7.31 -1.67
C SER A 69 -7.23 -5.93 -1.88
N LEU A 70 -6.80 -5.19 -2.92
CA LEU A 70 -7.22 -3.81 -3.13
C LEU A 70 -8.75 -3.62 -3.21
N PRO A 71 -9.53 -4.39 -3.98
CA PRO A 71 -10.98 -4.22 -4.03
C PRO A 71 -11.63 -4.45 -2.66
N TRP A 72 -11.17 -5.45 -1.90
CA TRP A 72 -11.69 -5.75 -0.57
C TRP A 72 -11.37 -4.66 0.45
N LEU A 73 -10.19 -4.03 0.35
CA LEU A 73 -9.85 -2.89 1.20
C LEU A 73 -10.75 -1.69 0.91
N ILE A 74 -11.05 -1.40 -0.36
CA ILE A 74 -11.94 -0.29 -0.76
C ILE A 74 -13.35 -0.52 -0.22
N VAL A 75 -13.94 -1.70 -0.41
CA VAL A 75 -15.26 -2.05 0.14
C VAL A 75 -15.25 -1.98 1.67
N GLY A 76 -14.17 -2.42 2.31
CA GLY A 76 -13.99 -2.36 3.76
C GLY A 76 -14.02 -0.93 4.30
N ILE A 77 -13.39 0.03 3.62
CA ILE A 77 -13.40 1.45 4.00
C ILE A 77 -14.83 2.01 4.01
N ILE A 78 -15.62 1.68 2.99
CA ILE A 78 -16.96 2.25 2.80
C ILE A 78 -17.98 1.65 3.79
N PHE A 79 -17.97 0.32 3.94
CA PHE A 79 -19.03 -0.38 4.65
C PHE A 79 -18.64 -0.87 6.05
N PHE A 80 -17.36 -1.19 6.27
CA PHE A 80 -16.90 -1.86 7.49
C PHE A 80 -15.63 -1.24 8.08
N PRO A 81 -15.59 0.06 8.40
CA PRO A 81 -14.36 0.74 8.81
C PRO A 81 -13.69 0.12 10.05
N ALA A 82 -14.48 -0.42 10.99
CA ALA A 82 -13.94 -1.04 12.20
C ALA A 82 -13.11 -2.32 11.93
N LEU A 83 -13.49 -3.10 10.89
CA LEU A 83 -12.77 -4.32 10.50
C LEU A 83 -11.60 -4.06 9.55
N LEU A 84 -11.53 -2.85 8.98
CA LEU A 84 -10.47 -2.47 8.05
C LEU A 84 -9.09 -2.58 8.69
N PHE A 85 -8.92 -2.12 9.94
CA PHE A 85 -7.64 -2.20 10.65
C PHE A 85 -7.15 -3.64 10.78
N LEU A 86 -8.05 -4.59 11.04
CA LEU A 86 -7.72 -6.00 11.12
C LEU A 86 -7.30 -6.57 9.76
N LEU A 87 -7.99 -6.20 8.68
CA LEU A 87 -7.62 -6.57 7.31
C LEU A 87 -6.25 -6.02 6.92
N ILE A 88 -5.97 -4.75 7.22
CA ILE A 88 -4.66 -4.12 6.98
C ILE A 88 -3.58 -4.85 7.78
N TRP A 89 -3.83 -5.18 9.03
CA TRP A 89 -2.88 -5.90 9.89
C TRP A 89 -2.55 -7.29 9.34
N ILE A 90 -3.57 -8.07 8.94
CA ILE A 90 -3.39 -9.38 8.30
C ILE A 90 -2.62 -9.25 6.98
N TYR A 91 -2.95 -8.24 6.17
CA TYR A 91 -2.24 -7.93 4.93
C TYR A 91 -0.75 -7.64 5.18
N CYS A 92 -0.43 -6.82 6.18
CA CYS A 92 0.96 -6.52 6.57
C CYS A 92 1.71 -7.77 7.04
N ILE A 93 1.05 -8.65 7.83
CA ILE A 93 1.65 -9.92 8.25
C ILE A 93 1.92 -10.82 7.03
N ALA A 94 0.98 -10.91 6.09
CA ALA A 94 1.15 -11.72 4.88
C ALA A 94 2.35 -11.25 4.06
N ILE A 95 2.50 -9.94 3.85
CA ILE A 95 3.68 -9.37 3.15
C ILE A 95 4.98 -9.71 3.89
N ARG A 96 5.02 -9.51 5.23
CA ARG A 96 6.22 -9.83 6.03
C ARG A 96 6.59 -11.31 5.93
N LYS A 97 5.59 -12.21 5.96
CA LYS A 97 5.80 -13.64 5.82
C LYS A 97 6.33 -14.01 4.43
N ILE A 98 5.81 -13.39 3.36
CA ILE A 98 6.31 -13.60 1.99
C ILE A 98 7.77 -13.15 1.87
N LYS A 99 8.12 -11.96 2.38
CA LYS A 99 9.49 -11.45 2.34
C LYS A 99 10.47 -12.35 3.08
N LYS A 100 10.10 -12.87 4.25
CA LYS A 100 10.95 -13.75 5.08
C LYS A 100 10.97 -15.21 4.63
N SER A 101 10.11 -15.63 3.68
CA SER A 101 10.12 -17.02 3.23
C SER A 101 11.44 -17.36 2.54
N THR A 102 11.99 -18.56 2.80
CA THR A 102 13.21 -19.05 2.17
C THR A 102 13.07 -19.15 0.65
N VAL A 103 14.13 -18.83 -0.06
CA VAL A 103 14.25 -18.98 -1.51
C VAL A 103 15.12 -20.19 -1.78
N LYS A 104 14.71 -21.05 -2.73
CA LYS A 104 15.51 -22.18 -3.18
C LYS A 104 16.32 -21.80 -4.40
N CYS A 105 17.59 -22.18 -4.37
CA CYS A 105 18.48 -22.07 -5.51
C CYS A 105 18.14 -23.11 -6.58
N SER A 106 18.60 -22.93 -7.81
CA SER A 106 18.53 -23.94 -8.87
C SER A 106 19.25 -25.24 -8.51
N CYS A 107 20.23 -25.20 -7.60
CA CYS A 107 20.91 -26.37 -7.05
C CYS A 107 20.13 -27.07 -5.90
N LEU A 108 18.84 -26.73 -5.71
CA LEU A 108 17.91 -27.24 -4.68
C LEU A 108 18.27 -26.92 -3.22
N ASN A 109 19.35 -26.19 -2.96
CA ASN A 109 19.71 -25.73 -1.61
C ASN A 109 18.96 -24.46 -1.23
N ASP A 110 18.74 -24.28 0.07
CA ASP A 110 18.18 -23.04 0.60
C ASP A 110 19.18 -21.90 0.47
N MET A 111 18.69 -20.71 0.12
CA MET A 111 19.50 -19.50 0.03
C MET A 111 19.39 -18.72 1.35
N ARG A 112 20.51 -18.09 1.73
CA ARG A 112 20.58 -17.21 2.89
C ARG A 112 20.32 -15.76 2.46
N LEU A 113 19.48 -15.05 3.22
CA LEU A 113 19.34 -13.60 3.08
C LEU A 113 20.58 -12.92 3.63
N LEU A 114 21.20 -12.06 2.85
CA LEU A 114 22.35 -11.28 3.29
C LEU A 114 21.91 -10.13 4.21
N SER A 115 22.82 -9.69 5.05
CA SER A 115 22.64 -8.46 5.83
C SER A 115 22.95 -7.22 4.97
N GLU A 116 22.46 -6.06 5.36
CA GLU A 116 22.67 -4.76 4.69
C GLU A 116 24.13 -4.50 4.30
N LYS A 117 25.09 -4.85 5.18
CA LYS A 117 26.54 -4.66 4.91
C LYS A 117 27.12 -5.68 3.93
N GLU A 118 26.53 -6.88 3.86
CA GLU A 118 27.01 -7.95 2.97
C GLU A 118 26.44 -7.78 1.57
N GLU A 119 25.19 -7.33 1.45
CA GLU A 119 24.49 -7.22 0.16
C GLU A 119 25.04 -6.10 -0.73
N ASP A 120 25.61 -5.04 -0.16
CA ASP A 120 26.24 -3.94 -0.92
C ASP A 120 27.26 -4.42 -1.95
N LYS A 121 27.96 -5.53 -1.67
CA LYS A 121 28.93 -6.13 -2.58
C LYS A 121 28.30 -6.74 -3.84
N TYR A 122 27.04 -7.07 -3.77
CA TYR A 122 26.28 -7.71 -4.85
C TYR A 122 25.34 -6.74 -5.56
N LEU A 123 25.11 -5.56 -4.97
CA LEU A 123 24.27 -4.52 -5.53
C LEU A 123 25.05 -3.65 -6.50
N SER A 124 24.44 -3.32 -7.63
CA SER A 124 24.97 -2.31 -8.54
C SER A 124 24.97 -0.93 -7.87
N ARG A 125 25.87 -0.03 -8.30
CA ARG A 125 25.89 1.36 -7.80
C ARG A 125 24.53 2.06 -7.90
N LYS A 126 23.76 1.78 -8.96
CA LYS A 126 22.39 2.26 -9.14
C LYS A 126 21.50 1.80 -7.97
N ALA A 127 21.54 0.52 -7.61
CA ALA A 127 20.73 -0.05 -6.55
C ALA A 127 21.12 0.51 -5.17
N GLN A 128 22.41 0.64 -4.90
CA GLN A 128 22.93 1.25 -3.67
C GLN A 128 22.43 2.70 -3.49
N ILE A 129 22.45 3.52 -4.57
CA ILE A 129 21.92 4.89 -4.51
C ILE A 129 20.40 4.89 -4.28
N GLU A 130 19.65 3.99 -4.93
CA GLU A 130 18.20 3.86 -4.74
C GLU A 130 17.86 3.50 -3.29
N GLU A 131 18.67 2.68 -2.65
CA GLU A 131 18.52 2.26 -1.25
C GLU A 131 18.91 3.37 -0.28
N GLU A 132 20.06 4.01 -0.48
CA GLU A 132 20.55 5.14 0.31
C GLU A 132 19.53 6.29 0.40
N ILE A 133 18.91 6.65 -0.73
CA ILE A 133 17.89 7.70 -0.76
C ILE A 133 16.50 7.21 -0.33
N GLY A 134 16.36 5.92 -0.04
CA GLY A 134 15.11 5.32 0.39
C GLY A 134 14.02 5.28 -0.70
N SER A 135 14.36 5.19 -1.97
CA SER A 135 13.40 5.03 -3.07
C SER A 135 13.00 3.58 -3.29
N LYS A 136 13.96 2.66 -3.12
CA LYS A 136 13.76 1.21 -3.14
C LYS A 136 14.48 0.56 -1.97
N ASN A 137 14.12 -0.67 -1.65
CA ASN A 137 14.88 -1.60 -0.82
C ASN A 137 15.18 -2.83 -1.64
N TYR A 138 16.29 -3.48 -1.32
CA TYR A 138 16.71 -4.70 -1.98
C TYR A 138 16.89 -5.81 -0.94
N ASP A 139 16.45 -7.03 -1.26
CA ASP A 139 16.78 -8.24 -0.51
C ASP A 139 17.69 -9.08 -1.40
N VAL A 140 18.93 -9.32 -0.98
CA VAL A 140 19.89 -10.15 -1.70
C VAL A 140 19.98 -11.52 -1.04
N TRP A 141 19.69 -12.56 -1.80
CA TRP A 141 19.74 -13.96 -1.37
C TRP A 141 20.94 -14.64 -2.00
N LEU A 142 21.80 -15.23 -1.18
CA LEU A 142 23.00 -15.94 -1.60
C LEU A 142 22.87 -17.45 -1.33
N CYS A 143 23.20 -18.25 -2.33
CA CYS A 143 23.40 -19.68 -2.15
C CYS A 143 24.86 -19.96 -1.78
N GLU A 144 25.11 -20.35 -0.53
CA GLU A 144 26.48 -20.60 -0.04
C GLU A 144 27.15 -21.80 -0.74
N LYS A 145 26.38 -22.70 -1.37
CA LYS A 145 26.91 -23.90 -2.01
C LYS A 145 27.43 -23.64 -3.44
N CYS A 146 26.74 -22.82 -4.22
CA CYS A 146 27.12 -22.55 -5.63
C CYS A 146 27.43 -21.08 -5.93
N GLY A 147 27.36 -20.20 -4.95
CA GLY A 147 27.64 -18.76 -5.11
C GLY A 147 26.56 -17.98 -5.88
N ASN A 148 25.47 -18.62 -6.29
CA ASN A 148 24.40 -17.95 -7.05
C ASN A 148 23.67 -16.95 -6.17
N THR A 149 23.31 -15.79 -6.74
CA THR A 149 22.60 -14.71 -6.05
C THR A 149 21.27 -14.39 -6.73
N VAL A 150 20.26 -14.05 -5.92
CA VAL A 150 18.96 -13.56 -6.39
C VAL A 150 18.65 -12.26 -5.67
N ILE A 151 18.31 -11.21 -6.43
CA ILE A 151 18.04 -9.87 -5.92
C ILE A 151 16.57 -9.54 -6.12
N TYR A 152 15.88 -9.15 -5.04
CA TYR A 152 14.48 -8.71 -5.06
C TYR A 152 14.38 -7.21 -4.75
N PRO A 153 14.08 -6.35 -5.75
CA PRO A 153 13.82 -4.94 -5.52
C PRO A 153 12.39 -4.72 -4.99
N TYR A 154 12.24 -3.88 -3.98
CA TYR A 154 10.95 -3.46 -3.42
C TYR A 154 10.82 -1.94 -3.45
N ASP A 155 9.82 -1.43 -4.14
CA ASP A 155 9.51 0.00 -4.15
C ASP A 155 8.99 0.46 -2.79
N LYS A 156 9.54 1.58 -2.29
CA LYS A 156 8.94 2.28 -1.16
C LYS A 156 7.74 3.10 -1.65
N ILE A 157 6.60 2.93 -0.97
CA ILE A 157 5.31 3.52 -1.37
C ILE A 157 5.35 5.05 -1.25
N LEU A 158 6.03 5.59 -0.22
CA LEU A 158 6.13 7.02 0.06
C LEU A 158 7.50 7.58 -0.35
N SER A 159 7.89 7.36 -1.60
CA SER A 159 9.13 7.89 -2.14
C SER A 159 8.86 9.14 -2.98
N ASN A 160 9.59 10.23 -2.73
CA ASN A 160 9.55 11.47 -3.53
C ASN A 160 10.37 11.37 -4.83
N TYR A 161 10.88 10.19 -5.14
CA TYR A 161 11.70 9.93 -6.32
C TYR A 161 10.91 9.19 -7.38
N SER A 162 11.05 9.61 -8.63
CA SER A 162 10.51 8.96 -9.82
C SER A 162 11.61 8.28 -10.65
N GLU A 163 11.23 7.54 -11.66
CA GLU A 163 12.20 6.92 -12.57
C GLU A 163 12.85 7.97 -13.47
N CYS A 164 14.16 7.91 -13.57
CA CYS A 164 14.93 8.76 -14.47
C CYS A 164 14.70 8.34 -15.95
N PRO A 165 14.35 9.26 -16.85
CA PRO A 165 14.17 8.92 -18.27
C PRO A 165 15.44 8.39 -18.93
N SER A 166 16.62 8.81 -18.44
CA SER A 166 17.94 8.42 -19.00
C SER A 166 18.40 7.06 -18.48
N CYS A 167 18.57 6.88 -17.16
CA CYS A 167 19.19 5.67 -16.58
C CYS A 167 18.21 4.68 -15.98
N LYS A 168 16.90 4.98 -15.99
CA LYS A 168 15.82 4.14 -15.43
C LYS A 168 16.00 3.84 -13.92
N ALA A 169 16.80 4.62 -13.21
CA ALA A 169 16.90 4.56 -11.76
C ALA A 169 15.77 5.38 -11.12
N LYS A 170 15.23 4.91 -9.99
CA LYS A 170 14.21 5.64 -9.21
C LYS A 170 14.89 6.67 -8.29
N THR A 171 15.64 7.59 -8.88
CA THR A 171 16.48 8.58 -8.21
C THR A 171 16.25 10.00 -8.74
N TYR A 172 15.18 10.18 -9.53
CA TYR A 172 14.85 11.41 -10.21
C TYR A 172 13.90 12.23 -9.35
N TYR A 173 14.26 13.47 -9.01
CA TYR A 173 13.52 14.32 -8.10
C TYR A 173 13.44 15.76 -8.61
N LYS A 174 12.44 16.48 -8.13
CA LYS A 174 12.30 17.89 -8.38
C LYS A 174 13.33 18.68 -7.56
N GLN A 175 14.29 19.30 -8.24
CA GLN A 175 15.37 20.07 -7.62
C GLN A 175 14.93 21.49 -7.29
N SER A 176 14.23 22.17 -8.21
CA SER A 176 13.80 23.57 -8.03
C SER A 176 12.59 23.91 -8.87
N GLU A 177 11.90 24.99 -8.47
CA GLU A 177 10.84 25.64 -9.24
C GLU A 177 11.18 27.11 -9.38
N LYS A 178 10.97 27.67 -10.58
CA LYS A 178 11.20 29.09 -10.87
C LYS A 178 10.08 29.62 -11.76
N VAL A 179 9.48 30.74 -11.33
CA VAL A 179 8.53 31.47 -12.18
C VAL A 179 9.33 32.18 -13.28
N MET A 180 9.08 31.77 -14.52
CA MET A 180 9.71 32.35 -15.71
C MET A 180 8.93 33.57 -16.23
N ARG A 181 7.63 33.57 -15.99
CA ARG A 181 6.72 34.65 -16.34
C ARG A 181 5.53 34.66 -15.38
N TYR A 182 5.23 35.80 -14.80
CA TYR A 182 4.05 35.99 -13.94
C TYR A 182 2.76 36.01 -14.77
N PRO A 183 1.64 35.50 -14.25
CA PRO A 183 0.34 35.64 -14.91
C PRO A 183 -0.10 37.13 -14.92
N THR A 184 -0.88 37.48 -15.94
CA THR A 184 -1.53 38.79 -16.08
C THR A 184 -3.01 38.58 -16.40
N SER A 185 -3.84 39.64 -16.39
CA SER A 185 -5.27 39.51 -16.74
C SER A 185 -5.54 38.99 -18.14
N PHE A 186 -4.55 39.02 -19.05
CA PHE A 186 -4.69 38.61 -20.45
C PHE A 186 -3.87 37.37 -20.81
N ARG A 187 -2.99 36.88 -19.92
CA ARG A 187 -2.02 35.81 -20.26
C ARG A 187 -1.64 35.01 -19.04
N ASN A 188 -1.61 33.66 -19.22
CA ASN A 188 -1.10 32.76 -18.22
C ASN A 188 0.39 33.01 -17.92
N GLY A 189 0.79 32.78 -16.67
CA GLY A 189 2.18 32.71 -16.27
C GLY A 189 2.82 31.39 -16.71
N VAL A 190 4.13 31.28 -16.55
CA VAL A 190 4.90 30.06 -16.82
C VAL A 190 5.82 29.77 -15.65
N MET A 191 5.73 28.57 -15.11
CA MET A 191 6.61 28.05 -14.06
C MET A 191 7.47 26.94 -14.62
N ARG A 192 8.79 27.07 -14.46
CA ARG A 192 9.76 26.03 -14.83
C ARG A 192 10.10 25.18 -13.61
N LYS A 193 9.87 23.86 -13.75
CA LYS A 193 10.29 22.86 -12.78
C LYS A 193 11.55 22.17 -13.30
N THR A 194 12.61 22.23 -12.51
CA THR A 194 13.88 21.56 -12.84
C THR A 194 13.97 20.25 -12.07
N TYR A 195 14.20 19.18 -12.78
CA TYR A 195 14.37 17.83 -12.22
C TYR A 195 15.82 17.36 -12.42
N ARG A 196 16.34 16.60 -11.45
CA ARG A 196 17.69 16.04 -11.49
C ARG A 196 17.71 14.59 -11.02
N CYS A 197 18.55 13.79 -11.64
CA CYS A 197 18.81 12.41 -11.24
C CYS A 197 20.04 12.32 -10.33
N LYS A 198 19.92 11.65 -9.16
CA LYS A 198 21.07 11.44 -8.26
C LYS A 198 22.06 10.40 -8.78
N ASN A 199 21.62 9.48 -9.65
CA ASN A 199 22.51 8.43 -10.17
C ASN A 199 23.35 8.88 -11.38
N CYS A 200 22.71 9.48 -12.40
CA CYS A 200 23.40 9.84 -13.65
C CYS A 200 23.52 11.35 -13.87
N ASN A 201 23.10 12.17 -12.93
CA ASN A 201 23.07 13.64 -13.00
C ASN A 201 22.26 14.22 -14.17
N HIS A 202 21.44 13.40 -14.85
CA HIS A 202 20.53 13.89 -15.90
C HIS A 202 19.64 15.00 -15.36
N ILE A 203 19.57 16.12 -16.10
CA ILE A 203 18.72 17.28 -15.77
C ILE A 203 17.68 17.45 -16.88
N SER A 204 16.44 17.70 -16.50
CA SER A 204 15.40 18.14 -17.42
C SER A 204 14.56 19.28 -16.87
N HIS A 205 13.92 20.01 -17.77
CA HIS A 205 13.06 21.13 -17.45
C HIS A 205 11.66 20.85 -17.97
N ILE A 206 10.67 21.08 -17.14
CA ILE A 206 9.24 20.96 -17.50
C ILE A 206 8.61 22.32 -17.20
N ASP A 207 8.07 22.94 -18.22
CA ASP A 207 7.34 24.19 -18.08
C ASP A 207 5.85 23.87 -17.90
N SER A 208 5.22 24.53 -16.94
CA SER A 208 3.80 24.40 -16.61
C SER A 208 3.15 25.78 -16.55
N ASP A 209 1.92 25.88 -17.03
CA ASP A 209 1.17 27.13 -16.95
C ASP A 209 0.75 27.45 -15.52
N ILE A 210 0.86 28.73 -15.16
CA ILE A 210 0.24 29.29 -13.96
C ILE A 210 -1.05 29.97 -14.42
N PRO A 211 -2.21 29.54 -13.94
CA PRO A 211 -3.49 30.15 -14.31
C PRO A 211 -3.51 31.64 -13.99
N ARG A 212 -4.22 32.43 -14.85
CA ARG A 212 -4.50 33.83 -14.65
C ARG A 212 -5.56 34.05 -13.58
#